data_a8e874bed7f20d796f9d11c304d1708a
#
_entry.id   a8e874bed7f20d796f9d11c304d1708a
#
_cell.length_a   1.000
_cell.length_b   1.000
_cell.length_c   1.000
_cell.angle_alpha   90.00
_cell.angle_beta   90.00
_cell.angle_gamma   90.00
#
_symmetry.space_group_name_H-M   'P 1'
#
loop_
_entity.id
_entity.type
_entity.pdbx_description
1 polymer ?
#
loop_
_entity_poly.entity_id
_entity_poly.type
_entity_poly.pdbx_seq_one_letter_code
_entity_poly.pdbx_strand_id
1 'polypeptide(L)'
;MKIKDITVVIRAAGERTLDLCHFLVSKQVEEQNIFIIEEKPFSKAVLKNFEIGIQNGHKFTLSIDADTLIYKDAVQLQLNNFKKLSENYFVYKGLVFDKFFNSYRSAGMHLYRTSLLEKAIDFIPKEGTSYRPESLTYKKMSKLGFHTYQGTWAVGIHDDEQYYEDIYRKFFLHAHKHKINDILSSWDENWINNSDFKMALKGLSDGLMYNKTVYVNKDFFSHHYLNAKDQFEIVEKTKYINQNTKWDQKCFFIHDKSEFF
;
A
#
# COMPACT_ATOMS: atom_id res chain seq x y z
N MET A 1 14.96 -20.23 6.11
CA MET A 1 13.77 -20.99 6.53
C MET A 1 12.57 -20.05 6.39
N LYS A 2 11.46 -20.51 5.81
CA LYS A 2 10.24 -19.69 5.66
C LYS A 2 9.49 -19.57 6.99
N ILE A 3 8.83 -18.43 7.17
CA ILE A 3 8.03 -18.13 8.37
C ILE A 3 6.69 -18.86 8.29
N LYS A 4 6.29 -19.53 9.40
CA LYS A 4 5.09 -20.37 9.49
C LYS A 4 3.96 -19.72 10.30
N ASP A 5 4.30 -18.92 11.31
CA ASP A 5 3.36 -18.45 12.33
C ASP A 5 2.86 -17.03 12.03
N ILE A 6 2.46 -16.78 10.78
CA ILE A 6 1.90 -15.50 10.31
C ILE A 6 0.87 -15.75 9.21
N THR A 7 -0.19 -14.97 9.20
CA THR A 7 -1.09 -14.86 8.04
C THR A 7 -0.69 -13.66 7.20
N VAL A 8 -0.51 -13.84 5.91
CA VAL A 8 -0.23 -12.74 4.98
C VAL A 8 -1.39 -12.61 4.01
N VAL A 9 -1.89 -11.39 3.85
CA VAL A 9 -2.95 -11.06 2.90
C VAL A 9 -2.42 -10.01 1.92
N ILE A 10 -2.30 -10.40 0.66
CA ILE A 10 -1.97 -9.51 -0.45
C ILE A 10 -3.29 -8.96 -1.00
N ARG A 11 -3.44 -7.63 -0.91
CA ARG A 11 -4.62 -6.94 -1.43
C ARG A 11 -4.32 -6.47 -2.84
N ALA A 12 -5.10 -6.94 -3.79
CA ALA A 12 -4.96 -6.61 -5.20
C ALA A 12 -6.22 -5.93 -5.75
N ALA A 13 -6.03 -5.10 -6.76
CA ALA A 13 -7.07 -4.52 -7.60
C ALA A 13 -6.66 -4.59 -9.10
N GLY A 14 -5.85 -5.62 -9.43
CA GLY A 14 -5.30 -5.85 -10.77
C GLY A 14 -3.99 -5.10 -11.02
N GLU A 15 -3.19 -4.86 -9.98
CA GLU A 15 -1.89 -4.20 -10.09
C GLU A 15 -0.91 -5.01 -10.95
N ARG A 16 -0.11 -4.28 -11.73
CA ARG A 16 0.88 -4.83 -12.65
C ARG A 16 1.93 -5.72 -11.97
N THR A 17 2.18 -5.47 -10.70
CA THR A 17 3.23 -6.12 -9.89
C THR A 17 2.73 -7.24 -8.98
N LEU A 18 1.46 -7.64 -9.06
CA LEU A 18 0.88 -8.68 -8.19
C LEU A 18 1.71 -9.97 -8.18
N ASP A 19 2.06 -10.50 -9.36
CA ASP A 19 2.82 -11.76 -9.44
C ASP A 19 4.20 -11.63 -8.80
N LEU A 20 4.86 -10.48 -8.95
CA LEU A 20 6.15 -10.21 -8.33
C LEU A 20 6.02 -10.02 -6.81
N CYS A 21 5.01 -9.28 -6.36
CA CYS A 21 4.73 -9.12 -4.93
C CYS A 21 4.53 -10.49 -4.27
N HIS A 22 3.65 -11.32 -4.82
CA HIS A 22 3.41 -12.70 -4.34
C HIS A 22 4.72 -13.51 -4.31
N PHE A 23 5.51 -13.48 -5.38
CA PHE A 23 6.79 -14.18 -5.45
C PHE A 23 7.76 -13.74 -4.32
N LEU A 24 7.90 -12.44 -4.06
CA LEU A 24 8.78 -11.92 -3.01
C LEU A 24 8.31 -12.31 -1.61
N VAL A 25 7.00 -12.32 -1.38
CA VAL A 25 6.38 -12.79 -0.14
C VAL A 25 6.61 -14.30 0.04
N SER A 26 6.37 -15.09 -0.99
CA SER A 26 6.52 -16.56 -0.95
C SER A 26 7.96 -17.04 -0.71
N LYS A 27 8.95 -16.18 -0.94
CA LYS A 27 10.34 -16.44 -0.53
C LYS A 27 10.53 -16.40 1.00
N GLN A 28 9.70 -15.65 1.71
CA GLN A 28 9.85 -15.38 3.13
C GLN A 28 8.81 -16.11 4.01
N VAL A 29 7.63 -16.40 3.47
CA VAL A 29 6.49 -17.01 4.18
C VAL A 29 6.08 -18.31 3.51
N GLU A 30 5.54 -19.27 4.26
CA GLU A 30 5.01 -20.51 3.68
C GLU A 30 3.76 -20.21 2.86
N GLU A 31 3.62 -20.88 1.70
CA GLU A 31 2.60 -20.61 0.69
C GLU A 31 1.17 -20.74 1.24
N GLN A 32 0.91 -21.73 2.09
CA GLN A 32 -0.41 -21.94 2.70
C GLN A 32 -0.87 -20.81 3.62
N ASN A 33 0.02 -19.90 3.99
CA ASN A 33 -0.27 -18.74 4.84
C ASN A 33 -0.41 -17.44 4.06
N ILE A 34 -0.34 -17.50 2.72
CA ILE A 34 -0.45 -16.35 1.82
C ILE A 34 -1.79 -16.38 1.12
N PHE A 35 -2.55 -15.31 1.25
CA PHE A 35 -3.89 -15.15 0.67
C PHE A 35 -3.88 -13.93 -0.24
N ILE A 36 -4.37 -14.08 -1.47
CA ILE A 36 -4.58 -12.95 -2.40
C ILE A 36 -6.07 -12.64 -2.40
N ILE A 37 -6.42 -11.36 -2.25
CA ILE A 37 -7.80 -10.89 -2.31
C ILE A 37 -7.95 -9.76 -3.32
N GLU A 38 -9.08 -9.74 -4.01
CA GLU A 38 -9.44 -8.72 -5.01
C GLU A 38 -10.78 -8.06 -4.68
N GLU A 39 -10.95 -7.67 -3.42
CA GLU A 39 -12.19 -7.08 -2.92
C GLU A 39 -12.32 -5.60 -3.25
N LYS A 40 -13.52 -5.19 -3.65
CA LYS A 40 -13.92 -3.81 -3.94
C LYS A 40 -15.17 -3.45 -3.15
N PRO A 41 -15.28 -2.22 -2.63
CA PRO A 41 -14.28 -1.14 -2.57
C PRO A 41 -13.17 -1.41 -1.55
N PHE A 42 -12.20 -0.51 -1.40
CA PHE A 42 -11.05 -0.69 -0.51
C PHE A 42 -11.42 -0.96 0.96
N SER A 43 -12.52 -0.39 1.44
CA SER A 43 -13.04 -0.70 2.80
C SER A 43 -13.42 -2.18 2.96
N LYS A 44 -13.97 -2.84 1.92
CA LYS A 44 -14.22 -4.29 1.92
C LYS A 44 -12.93 -5.10 1.88
N ALA A 45 -11.92 -4.63 1.13
CA ALA A 45 -10.61 -5.28 1.14
C ALA A 45 -9.97 -5.25 2.53
N VAL A 46 -10.08 -4.14 3.26
CA VAL A 46 -9.62 -4.03 4.66
C VAL A 46 -10.39 -5.00 5.57
N LEU A 47 -11.73 -5.07 5.42
CA LEU A 47 -12.57 -6.01 6.18
C LEU A 47 -12.15 -7.46 5.90
N LYS A 48 -12.08 -7.85 4.64
CA LYS A 48 -11.73 -9.21 4.24
C LYS A 48 -10.32 -9.62 4.71
N ASN A 49 -9.37 -8.69 4.67
CA ASN A 49 -8.04 -8.89 5.23
C ASN A 49 -8.08 -9.25 6.72
N PHE A 50 -8.90 -8.52 7.50
CA PHE A 50 -9.03 -8.77 8.94
C PHE A 50 -9.74 -10.10 9.22
N GLU A 51 -10.81 -10.42 8.49
CA GLU A 51 -11.53 -11.69 8.59
C GLU A 51 -10.60 -12.90 8.33
N ILE A 52 -9.78 -12.85 7.28
CA ILE A 52 -8.79 -13.90 6.97
C ILE A 52 -7.78 -14.04 8.11
N GLY A 53 -7.29 -12.94 8.65
CA GLY A 53 -6.37 -12.95 9.79
C GLY A 53 -6.98 -13.63 11.00
N ILE A 54 -8.22 -13.29 11.37
CA ILE A 54 -8.96 -13.89 12.49
C ILE A 54 -9.19 -15.38 12.24
N GLN A 55 -9.66 -15.73 11.04
CA GLN A 55 -9.98 -17.10 10.68
C GLN A 55 -8.77 -18.05 10.75
N ASN A 56 -7.60 -17.57 10.35
CA ASN A 56 -6.36 -18.37 10.38
C ASN A 56 -5.74 -18.45 11.77
N GLY A 57 -6.03 -17.51 12.66
CA GLY A 57 -5.68 -17.58 14.08
C GLY A 57 -4.19 -17.43 14.42
N HIS A 58 -3.32 -17.07 13.47
CA HIS A 58 -1.92 -16.76 13.78
C HIS A 58 -1.83 -15.50 14.65
N LYS A 59 -0.78 -15.40 15.45
CA LYS A 59 -0.58 -14.24 16.36
C LYS A 59 -0.53 -12.91 15.62
N PHE A 60 -0.04 -12.91 14.39
CA PHE A 60 0.11 -11.72 13.56
C PHE A 60 -0.50 -11.91 12.18
N THR A 61 -1.10 -10.83 11.68
CA THR A 61 -1.63 -10.72 10.31
C THR A 61 -0.89 -9.60 9.58
N LEU A 62 -0.25 -9.92 8.46
CA LEU A 62 0.43 -8.96 7.60
C LEU A 62 -0.43 -8.64 6.39
N SER A 63 -0.74 -7.38 6.20
CA SER A 63 -1.38 -6.86 5.00
C SER A 63 -0.32 -6.27 4.08
N ILE A 64 -0.34 -6.64 2.81
CA ILE A 64 0.55 -6.11 1.78
C ILE A 64 -0.30 -5.67 0.59
N ASP A 65 -0.07 -4.47 0.06
CA ASP A 65 -0.65 -4.04 -1.21
C ASP A 65 0.14 -4.63 -2.38
N ALA A 66 -0.53 -5.05 -3.44
CA ALA A 66 0.09 -5.74 -4.57
C ALA A 66 1.11 -4.89 -5.36
N ASP A 67 1.13 -3.57 -5.10
CA ASP A 67 2.11 -2.61 -5.62
C ASP A 67 3.31 -2.37 -4.66
N THR A 68 3.42 -3.17 -3.61
CA THR A 68 4.53 -3.13 -2.64
C THR A 68 5.46 -4.31 -2.85
N LEU A 69 6.70 -4.03 -3.21
CA LEU A 69 7.74 -5.00 -3.47
C LEU A 69 8.70 -5.06 -2.28
N ILE A 70 8.60 -6.11 -1.49
CA ILE A 70 9.32 -6.22 -0.22
C ILE A 70 10.77 -6.66 -0.40
N TYR A 71 11.66 -6.12 0.42
CA TYR A 71 13.06 -6.52 0.48
C TYR A 71 13.23 -7.88 1.15
N LYS A 72 14.40 -8.48 0.93
CA LYS A 72 14.81 -9.71 1.63
C LYS A 72 14.71 -9.51 3.14
N ASP A 73 14.15 -10.51 3.83
CA ASP A 73 13.97 -10.54 5.29
C ASP A 73 13.01 -9.48 5.88
N ALA A 74 12.25 -8.77 5.04
CA ALA A 74 11.33 -7.71 5.48
C ALA A 74 10.27 -8.19 6.47
N VAL A 75 9.67 -9.37 6.21
CA VAL A 75 8.64 -9.95 7.09
C VAL A 75 9.25 -10.33 8.44
N GLN A 76 10.40 -11.00 8.44
CA GLN A 76 11.08 -11.40 9.69
C GLN A 76 11.52 -10.19 10.52
N LEU A 77 12.02 -9.16 9.87
CA LEU A 77 12.46 -7.93 10.52
C LEU A 77 11.27 -7.22 11.20
N GLN A 78 10.14 -7.08 10.50
CA GLN A 78 8.95 -6.47 11.09
C GLN A 78 8.40 -7.28 12.26
N LEU A 79 8.32 -8.61 12.13
CA LEU A 79 7.90 -9.49 13.22
C LEU A 79 8.79 -9.33 14.46
N ASN A 80 10.12 -9.33 14.27
CA ASN A 80 11.07 -9.20 15.37
C ASN A 80 10.93 -7.86 16.10
N ASN A 81 10.70 -6.79 15.37
CA ASN A 81 10.51 -5.47 15.96
C ASN A 81 9.12 -5.35 16.64
N PHE A 82 8.07 -5.85 16.02
CA PHE A 82 6.73 -5.78 16.60
C PHE A 82 6.58 -6.61 17.86
N LYS A 83 7.23 -7.78 17.95
CA LYS A 83 7.26 -8.64 19.14
C LYS A 83 7.86 -7.95 20.38
N LYS A 84 8.70 -6.94 20.19
CA LYS A 84 9.31 -6.16 21.29
C LYS A 84 8.40 -5.08 21.84
N LEU A 85 7.33 -4.72 21.12
CA LEU A 85 6.36 -3.71 21.54
C LEU A 85 5.33 -4.34 22.48
N SER A 86 4.80 -3.54 23.40
CA SER A 86 3.72 -3.95 24.31
C SER A 86 2.44 -4.35 23.53
N GLU A 87 1.58 -5.15 24.20
CA GLU A 87 0.38 -5.73 23.56
C GLU A 87 -0.68 -4.68 23.16
N ASN A 88 -0.57 -3.44 23.65
CA ASN A 88 -1.45 -2.33 23.26
C ASN A 88 -1.06 -1.68 21.91
N TYR A 89 0.03 -2.11 21.26
CA TYR A 89 0.28 -1.71 19.88
C TYR A 89 -0.53 -2.60 18.93
N PHE A 90 -1.48 -1.98 18.23
CA PHE A 90 -2.38 -2.63 17.28
C PHE A 90 -1.69 -2.96 15.95
N VAL A 91 -0.96 -1.99 15.40
CA VAL A 91 -0.32 -2.11 14.09
C VAL A 91 1.11 -1.57 14.10
N TYR A 92 2.00 -2.31 13.45
CA TYR A 92 3.35 -1.89 13.07
C TYR A 92 3.38 -1.61 11.57
N LYS A 93 3.82 -0.41 11.19
CA LYS A 93 3.95 0.00 9.79
C LYS A 93 5.41 0.03 9.40
N GLY A 94 5.80 -0.73 8.36
CA GLY A 94 7.10 -0.63 7.74
C GLY A 94 7.24 0.64 6.90
N LEU A 95 8.46 1.03 6.59
CA LEU A 95 8.75 2.10 5.65
C LEU A 95 9.06 1.50 4.28
N VAL A 96 8.45 2.02 3.25
CA VAL A 96 8.73 1.68 1.85
C VAL A 96 9.17 2.95 1.11
N PHE A 97 10.14 2.82 0.21
CA PHE A 97 10.46 3.92 -0.70
C PHE A 97 9.32 4.08 -1.70
N ASP A 98 8.76 5.27 -1.76
CA ASP A 98 7.68 5.58 -2.69
C ASP A 98 8.24 6.40 -3.87
N LYS A 99 8.11 5.84 -5.08
CA LYS A 99 8.64 6.42 -6.31
C LYS A 99 8.15 7.86 -6.55
N PHE A 100 6.87 8.10 -6.32
CA PHE A 100 6.25 9.38 -6.64
C PHE A 100 6.43 10.45 -5.55
N PHE A 101 6.76 10.04 -4.34
CA PHE A 101 7.08 10.97 -3.24
C PHE A 101 8.58 11.10 -3.02
N ASN A 102 9.39 10.31 -3.74
CA ASN A 102 10.85 10.27 -3.63
C ASN A 102 11.32 10.23 -2.16
N SER A 103 10.64 9.46 -1.34
CA SER A 103 10.87 9.41 0.12
C SER A 103 10.37 8.11 0.72
N TYR A 104 10.82 7.83 1.96
CA TYR A 104 10.35 6.70 2.73
C TYR A 104 9.07 7.05 3.47
N ARG A 105 8.04 6.21 3.31
CA ARG A 105 6.74 6.42 3.96
C ARG A 105 6.12 5.10 4.41
N SER A 106 5.23 5.18 5.39
CA SER A 106 4.47 4.03 5.84
C SER A 106 3.27 3.79 4.92
N ALA A 107 3.46 2.98 3.90
CA ALA A 107 2.43 2.60 2.93
C ALA A 107 2.55 1.11 2.59
N GLY A 108 1.47 0.50 2.13
CA GLY A 108 1.42 -0.80 1.48
C GLY A 108 1.85 -2.02 2.30
N MET A 109 2.42 -1.88 3.50
CA MET A 109 2.87 -3.02 4.34
C MET A 109 2.59 -2.76 5.82
N HIS A 110 1.53 -3.41 6.37
CA HIS A 110 1.05 -3.22 7.73
C HIS A 110 0.93 -4.54 8.47
N LEU A 111 1.63 -4.68 9.60
CA LEU A 111 1.60 -5.88 10.44
C LEU A 111 0.72 -5.64 11.67
N TYR A 112 -0.33 -6.45 11.84
CA TYR A 112 -1.33 -6.33 12.89
C TYR A 112 -1.17 -7.40 13.96
N ARG A 113 -1.56 -7.09 15.21
CA ARG A 113 -1.92 -8.10 16.21
C ARG A 113 -3.28 -8.67 15.87
N THR A 114 -3.34 -9.93 15.53
CA THR A 114 -4.58 -10.61 15.11
C THR A 114 -5.67 -10.55 16.18
N SER A 115 -5.29 -10.66 17.46
CA SER A 115 -6.22 -10.57 18.59
C SER A 115 -6.98 -9.23 18.72
N LEU A 116 -6.55 -8.18 18.02
CA LEU A 116 -7.20 -6.87 18.03
C LEU A 116 -8.03 -6.61 16.76
N LEU A 117 -8.01 -7.52 15.77
CA LEU A 117 -8.69 -7.33 14.49
C LEU A 117 -10.22 -7.34 14.64
N GLU A 118 -10.77 -8.23 15.48
CA GLU A 118 -12.21 -8.27 15.75
C GLU A 118 -12.74 -6.90 16.18
N LYS A 119 -12.07 -6.28 17.15
CA LYS A 119 -12.40 -4.93 17.61
C LYS A 119 -12.22 -3.87 16.54
N ALA A 120 -11.22 -4.03 15.66
CA ALA A 120 -10.92 -3.06 14.62
C ALA A 120 -11.95 -3.08 13.47
N ILE A 121 -12.61 -4.21 13.21
CA ILE A 121 -13.67 -4.35 12.19
C ILE A 121 -14.79 -3.35 12.41
N ASP A 122 -15.21 -3.10 13.64
CA ASP A 122 -16.29 -2.16 13.99
C ASP A 122 -15.95 -0.70 13.60
N PHE A 123 -14.69 -0.40 13.37
CA PHE A 123 -14.21 0.94 13.04
C PHE A 123 -13.88 1.15 11.57
N ILE A 124 -14.01 0.12 10.73
CA ILE A 124 -13.82 0.27 9.29
C ILE A 124 -14.93 1.17 8.73
N PRO A 125 -14.59 2.29 8.08
CA PRO A 125 -15.59 3.20 7.57
C PRO A 125 -16.32 2.61 6.36
N LYS A 126 -17.59 3.00 6.20
CA LYS A 126 -18.35 2.69 4.98
C LYS A 126 -17.70 3.40 3.78
N GLU A 127 -17.88 2.83 2.59
CA GLU A 127 -17.44 3.45 1.35
C GLU A 127 -17.96 4.88 1.20
N GLY A 128 -17.14 5.76 0.62
CA GLY A 128 -17.49 7.17 0.41
C GLY A 128 -17.35 8.07 1.65
N THR A 129 -17.13 7.49 2.85
CA THR A 129 -16.99 8.28 4.09
C THR A 129 -15.53 8.63 4.43
N SER A 130 -14.57 7.97 3.80
CA SER A 130 -13.13 8.25 4.01
C SER A 130 -12.31 7.83 2.80
N TYR A 131 -11.38 8.69 2.39
CA TYR A 131 -10.33 8.33 1.41
C TYR A 131 -9.22 7.46 2.01
N ARG A 132 -9.17 7.31 3.33
CA ARG A 132 -8.13 6.58 4.08
C ARG A 132 -8.78 5.64 5.12
N PRO A 133 -9.47 4.56 4.71
CA PRO A 133 -10.19 3.68 5.63
C PRO A 133 -9.31 3.15 6.77
N GLU A 134 -8.10 2.66 6.46
CA GLU A 134 -7.18 2.15 7.47
C GLU A 134 -6.77 3.22 8.48
N SER A 135 -6.37 4.41 8.00
CA SER A 135 -5.95 5.50 8.88
C SER A 135 -7.07 5.93 9.85
N LEU A 136 -8.33 5.91 9.37
CA LEU A 136 -9.48 6.20 10.23
C LEU A 136 -9.70 5.11 11.26
N THR A 137 -9.57 3.83 10.86
CA THR A 137 -9.62 2.68 11.77
C THR A 137 -8.53 2.79 12.85
N TYR A 138 -7.29 3.09 12.46
CA TYR A 138 -6.17 3.27 13.41
C TYR A 138 -6.44 4.41 14.40
N LYS A 139 -6.96 5.54 13.92
CA LYS A 139 -7.31 6.68 14.77
C LYS A 139 -8.38 6.32 15.81
N LYS A 140 -9.37 5.50 15.44
CA LYS A 140 -10.40 5.02 16.36
C LYS A 140 -9.84 4.01 17.36
N MET A 141 -9.00 3.06 16.91
CA MET A 141 -8.30 2.13 17.79
C MET A 141 -7.39 2.84 18.79
N SER A 142 -6.68 3.89 18.37
CA SER A 142 -5.82 4.69 19.25
C SER A 142 -6.60 5.40 20.36
N LYS A 143 -7.84 5.82 20.12
CA LYS A 143 -8.71 6.39 21.14
C LYS A 143 -9.11 5.39 22.21
N LEU A 144 -9.02 4.09 21.94
CA LEU A 144 -9.25 3.00 22.88
C LEU A 144 -7.94 2.51 23.55
N GLY A 145 -6.83 3.21 23.33
CA GLY A 145 -5.52 2.84 23.88
C GLY A 145 -4.72 1.84 23.03
N PHE A 146 -5.19 1.50 21.82
CA PHE A 146 -4.47 0.61 20.92
C PHE A 146 -3.69 1.40 19.85
N HIS A 147 -2.39 1.49 20.01
CA HIS A 147 -1.55 2.42 19.28
C HIS A 147 -1.04 1.90 17.95
N THR A 148 -0.66 2.82 17.08
CA THR A 148 0.09 2.55 15.85
C THR A 148 1.56 2.81 16.10
N TYR A 149 2.43 1.92 15.63
CA TYR A 149 3.88 2.14 15.65
C TYR A 149 4.38 2.28 14.22
N GLN A 150 5.15 3.32 13.96
CA GLN A 150 5.88 3.48 12.71
C GLN A 150 7.32 2.99 12.88
N GLY A 151 7.69 1.98 12.11
CA GLY A 151 9.05 1.48 12.08
C GLY A 151 10.03 2.48 11.44
N THR A 152 11.31 2.24 11.63
CA THR A 152 12.41 3.05 11.10
C THR A 152 13.26 2.29 10.07
N TRP A 153 12.77 1.14 9.60
CA TRP A 153 13.46 0.32 8.62
C TRP A 153 12.78 0.40 7.26
N ALA A 154 13.59 0.63 6.22
CA ALA A 154 13.16 0.44 4.85
C ALA A 154 12.98 -1.06 4.59
N VAL A 155 11.75 -1.45 4.22
CA VAL A 155 11.36 -2.85 4.06
C VAL A 155 10.94 -3.18 2.63
N GLY A 156 10.92 -2.22 1.73
CA GLY A 156 10.52 -2.42 0.34
C GLY A 156 10.40 -1.14 -0.47
N ILE A 157 9.86 -1.30 -1.66
CA ILE A 157 9.54 -0.23 -2.62
C ILE A 157 8.04 -0.26 -2.91
N HIS A 158 7.47 0.91 -3.11
CA HIS A 158 6.06 1.09 -3.43
C HIS A 158 5.92 1.87 -4.75
N ASP A 159 4.99 1.47 -5.60
CA ASP A 159 4.69 2.13 -6.87
C ASP A 159 5.81 2.13 -7.94
N ASP A 160 6.74 1.19 -7.89
CA ASP A 160 7.86 1.16 -8.83
C ASP A 160 7.40 0.95 -10.28
N GLU A 161 6.54 -0.04 -10.53
CA GLU A 161 6.10 -0.47 -11.87
C GLU A 161 4.58 -0.66 -11.96
N GLN A 162 3.83 0.45 -12.10
CA GLN A 162 2.37 0.43 -12.19
C GLN A 162 1.84 0.60 -13.61
N TYR A 163 0.61 0.12 -13.87
CA TYR A 163 -0.15 0.51 -15.05
C TYR A 163 -0.46 2.01 -15.00
N TYR A 164 -0.59 2.64 -16.16
CA TYR A 164 -0.98 4.05 -16.24
C TYR A 164 -2.37 4.30 -15.63
N GLU A 165 -3.30 3.34 -15.76
CA GLU A 165 -4.61 3.40 -15.10
C GLU A 165 -4.47 3.49 -13.57
N ASP A 166 -3.57 2.71 -12.97
CA ASP A 166 -3.37 2.71 -11.53
C ASP A 166 -2.69 3.98 -11.05
N ILE A 167 -1.71 4.49 -11.81
CA ILE A 167 -1.06 5.78 -11.57
C ILE A 167 -2.10 6.90 -11.61
N TYR A 168 -2.91 6.96 -12.67
CA TYR A 168 -3.96 7.97 -12.83
C TYR A 168 -4.93 7.96 -11.64
N ARG A 169 -5.51 6.79 -11.32
CA ARG A 169 -6.42 6.58 -10.19
C ARG A 169 -5.82 7.04 -8.87
N LYS A 170 -4.58 6.66 -8.60
CA LYS A 170 -3.87 7.01 -7.37
C LYS A 170 -3.72 8.51 -7.23
N PHE A 171 -3.31 9.20 -8.28
CA PHE A 171 -3.10 10.64 -8.23
C PHE A 171 -4.40 11.44 -8.25
N PHE A 172 -5.44 10.96 -8.90
CA PHE A 172 -6.77 11.52 -8.74
C PHE A 172 -7.20 11.51 -7.26
N LEU A 173 -6.98 10.40 -6.55
CA LEU A 173 -7.25 10.31 -5.11
C LEU A 173 -6.30 11.17 -4.29
N HIS A 174 -5.05 11.30 -4.68
CA HIS A 174 -4.07 12.14 -3.96
C HIS A 174 -4.44 13.62 -3.98
N ALA A 175 -5.09 14.11 -5.04
CA ALA A 175 -5.65 15.46 -5.08
C ALA A 175 -6.60 15.77 -3.91
N HIS A 176 -7.28 14.74 -3.37
CA HIS A 176 -8.19 14.86 -2.23
C HIS A 176 -7.55 14.48 -0.87
N LYS A 177 -6.33 13.95 -0.88
CA LYS A 177 -5.66 13.43 0.32
C LYS A 177 -4.50 14.30 0.81
N HIS A 178 -3.85 15.03 -0.09
CA HIS A 178 -2.60 15.75 0.14
C HIS A 178 -2.66 17.18 -0.37
N LYS A 179 -1.78 18.04 0.14
CA LYS A 179 -1.51 19.33 -0.49
C LYS A 179 -0.69 19.07 -1.76
N ILE A 180 -1.06 19.74 -2.85
CA ILE A 180 -0.42 19.53 -4.15
C ILE A 180 1.06 19.85 -4.11
N ASN A 181 1.41 20.97 -3.45
CA ASN A 181 2.81 21.38 -3.35
C ASN A 181 3.68 20.30 -2.71
N ASP A 182 3.17 19.54 -1.72
CA ASP A 182 3.91 18.46 -1.09
C ASP A 182 4.21 17.30 -2.07
N ILE A 183 3.34 17.08 -3.05
CA ILE A 183 3.53 16.08 -4.11
C ILE A 183 4.52 16.61 -5.15
N LEU A 184 4.26 17.79 -5.73
CA LEU A 184 5.05 18.32 -6.84
C LEU A 184 6.49 18.65 -6.43
N SER A 185 6.71 19.11 -5.20
CA SER A 185 8.06 19.40 -4.68
C SER A 185 8.94 18.16 -4.50
N SER A 186 8.36 16.97 -4.47
CA SER A 186 9.11 15.70 -4.40
C SER A 186 9.59 15.20 -5.77
N TRP A 187 9.10 15.79 -6.88
CA TRP A 187 9.46 15.38 -8.23
C TRP A 187 10.75 16.07 -8.68
N ASP A 188 11.68 15.28 -9.25
CA ASP A 188 12.92 15.82 -9.81
C ASP A 188 12.69 16.54 -11.15
N GLU A 189 13.70 17.21 -11.68
CA GLU A 189 13.60 17.98 -12.92
C GLU A 189 13.27 17.13 -14.16
N ASN A 190 13.49 15.82 -14.08
CA ASN A 190 13.30 14.89 -15.20
C ASN A 190 11.87 14.31 -15.31
N TRP A 191 10.99 14.62 -14.35
CA TRP A 191 9.64 14.09 -14.33
C TRP A 191 8.86 14.35 -15.63
N ILE A 192 9.08 15.49 -16.28
CA ILE A 192 8.36 15.91 -17.49
C ILE A 192 8.59 14.98 -18.69
N ASN A 193 9.72 14.27 -18.71
CA ASN A 193 10.03 13.29 -19.75
C ASN A 193 9.56 11.85 -19.42
N ASN A 194 9.03 11.63 -18.23
CA ASN A 194 8.59 10.33 -17.76
C ASN A 194 7.07 10.20 -17.87
N SER A 195 6.58 9.23 -18.65
CA SER A 195 5.16 9.02 -18.88
C SER A 195 4.39 8.66 -17.61
N ASP A 196 5.01 8.04 -16.60
CA ASP A 196 4.38 7.76 -15.30
C ASP A 196 4.02 9.07 -14.59
N PHE A 197 4.93 10.02 -14.57
CA PHE A 197 4.70 11.32 -13.94
C PHE A 197 3.73 12.20 -14.75
N LYS A 198 3.74 12.11 -16.08
CA LYS A 198 2.72 12.78 -16.92
C LYS A 198 1.31 12.27 -16.58
N MET A 199 1.17 10.94 -16.44
CA MET A 199 -0.12 10.35 -16.07
C MET A 199 -0.49 10.69 -14.62
N ALA A 200 0.47 10.73 -13.72
CA ALA A 200 0.28 11.19 -12.35
C ALA A 200 -0.22 12.65 -12.29
N LEU A 201 0.41 13.54 -13.05
CA LEU A 201 -0.03 14.95 -13.14
C LEU A 201 -1.44 15.07 -13.70
N LYS A 202 -1.79 14.28 -14.74
CA LYS A 202 -3.13 14.28 -15.30
C LYS A 202 -4.17 13.81 -14.26
N GLY A 203 -3.90 12.71 -13.56
CA GLY A 203 -4.77 12.24 -12.48
C GLY A 203 -4.95 13.29 -11.39
N LEU A 204 -3.85 13.94 -10.97
CA LEU A 204 -3.87 15.01 -9.98
C LEU A 204 -4.74 16.21 -10.44
N SER A 205 -4.54 16.67 -11.68
CA SER A 205 -5.29 17.77 -12.27
C SER A 205 -6.79 17.47 -12.33
N ASP A 206 -7.16 16.29 -12.85
CA ASP A 206 -8.57 15.88 -12.96
C ASP A 206 -9.23 15.72 -11.59
N GLY A 207 -8.48 15.18 -10.62
CA GLY A 207 -8.93 15.06 -9.24
C GLY A 207 -9.22 16.41 -8.58
N LEU A 208 -8.38 17.42 -8.84
CA LEU A 208 -8.59 18.78 -8.35
C LEU A 208 -9.83 19.46 -8.92
N MET A 209 -10.08 19.22 -10.19
CA MET A 209 -11.26 19.79 -10.88
C MET A 209 -12.56 19.05 -10.53
N TYR A 210 -12.45 17.88 -9.90
CA TYR A 210 -13.59 17.04 -9.55
C TYR A 210 -14.20 17.42 -8.20
N ASN A 211 -15.40 17.97 -8.23
CA ASN A 211 -16.10 18.54 -7.05
C ASN A 211 -17.23 17.65 -6.49
N LYS A 212 -17.34 16.38 -6.99
CA LYS A 212 -18.34 15.43 -6.51
C LYS A 212 -17.71 14.41 -5.56
N THR A 213 -18.54 13.55 -4.96
CA THR A 213 -18.05 12.45 -4.11
C THR A 213 -17.14 11.51 -4.90
N VAL A 214 -15.95 11.24 -4.38
CA VAL A 214 -14.98 10.30 -4.95
C VAL A 214 -15.04 9.01 -4.16
N TYR A 215 -15.13 7.89 -4.88
CA TYR A 215 -15.15 6.56 -4.29
C TYR A 215 -13.78 5.89 -4.45
N VAL A 216 -13.31 5.21 -3.40
CA VAL A 216 -12.04 4.45 -3.44
C VAL A 216 -12.30 3.07 -4.06
N ASN A 217 -12.70 3.09 -5.32
CA ASN A 217 -13.07 1.91 -6.11
C ASN A 217 -12.50 2.06 -7.52
N LYS A 218 -11.80 1.04 -8.05
CA LYS A 218 -11.16 1.07 -9.36
C LYS A 218 -12.15 1.41 -10.48
N ASP A 219 -13.33 0.80 -10.45
CA ASP A 219 -14.35 0.97 -11.49
C ASP A 219 -14.85 2.43 -11.63
N PHE A 220 -14.78 3.22 -10.53
CA PHE A 220 -15.11 4.64 -10.56
C PHE A 220 -14.19 5.44 -11.50
N PHE A 221 -12.91 5.04 -11.61
CA PHE A 221 -11.91 5.78 -12.37
C PHE A 221 -11.78 5.37 -13.82
N SER A 222 -12.28 4.20 -14.22
CA SER A 222 -12.03 3.65 -15.57
C SER A 222 -12.48 4.59 -16.69
N HIS A 223 -13.65 5.23 -16.57
CA HIS A 223 -14.12 6.19 -17.58
C HIS A 223 -13.24 7.45 -17.63
N HIS A 224 -12.85 7.97 -16.48
CA HIS A 224 -11.99 9.16 -16.42
C HIS A 224 -10.60 8.86 -17.01
N TYR A 225 -10.05 7.66 -16.71
CA TYR A 225 -8.78 7.23 -17.26
C TYR A 225 -8.79 7.08 -18.77
N LEU A 226 -9.85 6.51 -19.36
CA LEU A 226 -9.95 6.35 -20.83
C LEU A 226 -9.86 7.70 -21.53
N ASN A 227 -10.56 8.71 -21.03
CA ASN A 227 -10.46 10.07 -21.58
C ASN A 227 -9.04 10.66 -21.45
N ALA A 228 -8.36 10.42 -20.32
CA ALA A 228 -6.98 10.86 -20.11
C ALA A 228 -6.01 10.14 -21.04
N LYS A 229 -6.16 8.83 -21.21
CA LYS A 229 -5.35 8.00 -22.10
C LYS A 229 -5.42 8.49 -23.54
N ASP A 230 -6.63 8.74 -24.04
CA ASP A 230 -6.86 9.21 -25.41
C ASP A 230 -6.25 10.62 -25.62
N GLN A 231 -6.36 11.50 -24.65
CA GLN A 231 -5.79 12.85 -24.70
C GLN A 231 -4.25 12.86 -24.84
N PHE A 232 -3.58 11.88 -24.23
CA PHE A 232 -2.11 11.79 -24.26
C PHE A 232 -1.58 10.77 -25.28
N GLU A 233 -2.47 10.11 -26.04
CA GLU A 233 -2.09 9.05 -27.00
C GLU A 233 -1.22 7.95 -26.35
N ILE A 234 -1.48 7.65 -25.06
CA ILE A 234 -0.67 6.69 -24.30
C ILE A 234 -1.17 5.27 -24.56
N VAL A 235 -0.25 4.39 -24.91
CA VAL A 235 -0.48 2.94 -24.96
C VAL A 235 -0.19 2.36 -23.55
N GLU A 236 -1.15 1.58 -23.01
CA GLU A 236 -1.00 0.97 -21.69
C GLU A 236 0.21 0.02 -21.65
N LYS A 237 0.86 -0.04 -20.50
CA LYS A 237 2.00 -0.94 -20.28
C LYS A 237 1.56 -2.40 -20.37
N THR A 238 2.41 -3.25 -20.90
CA THR A 238 2.21 -4.70 -20.87
C THR A 238 2.34 -5.27 -19.46
N LYS A 239 1.84 -6.48 -19.22
CA LYS A 239 2.02 -7.20 -17.95
C LYS A 239 3.52 -7.21 -17.56
N TYR A 240 3.79 -6.97 -16.28
CA TYR A 240 5.16 -7.00 -15.78
C TYR A 240 5.71 -8.43 -15.81
N ILE A 241 6.84 -8.63 -16.50
CA ILE A 241 7.54 -9.91 -16.52
C ILE A 241 8.73 -9.79 -15.57
N ASN A 242 8.69 -10.57 -14.50
CA ASN A 242 9.73 -10.58 -13.48
C ASN A 242 11.09 -11.00 -14.09
N GLN A 243 12.02 -10.07 -14.14
CA GLN A 243 13.44 -10.36 -14.42
C GLN A 243 14.16 -10.50 -13.07
N ASN A 244 14.32 -11.71 -12.61
CA ASN A 244 14.66 -12.20 -11.27
C ASN A 244 15.89 -11.60 -10.55
N THR A 245 16.60 -10.63 -11.07
CA THR A 245 17.93 -10.24 -10.56
C THR A 245 17.99 -8.96 -9.73
N LYS A 246 16.92 -8.16 -9.67
CA LYS A 246 16.93 -6.85 -8.99
C LYS A 246 16.50 -6.87 -7.52
N TRP A 247 15.95 -7.98 -7.01
CA TRP A 247 15.16 -7.98 -5.77
C TRP A 247 15.83 -8.67 -4.57
N ASP A 248 17.15 -8.78 -4.56
CA ASP A 248 17.93 -9.31 -3.42
C ASP A 248 18.33 -8.23 -2.40
N GLN A 249 17.76 -7.03 -2.51
CA GLN A 249 18.06 -5.93 -1.60
C GLN A 249 17.63 -6.29 -0.17
N LYS A 250 18.51 -6.01 0.79
CA LYS A 250 18.24 -6.19 2.22
C LYS A 250 17.57 -4.96 2.81
N CYS A 251 16.78 -5.18 3.86
CA CYS A 251 16.29 -4.09 4.69
C CYS A 251 17.43 -3.29 5.29
N PHE A 252 17.26 -1.98 5.42
CA PHE A 252 18.24 -1.10 6.06
C PHE A 252 17.54 -0.09 6.98
N PHE A 253 18.30 0.42 7.93
CA PHE A 253 17.80 1.39 8.90
C PHE A 253 17.88 2.80 8.31
N ILE A 254 16.79 3.58 8.46
CA ILE A 254 16.75 4.97 8.05
C ILE A 254 17.21 5.84 9.22
N HIS A 255 18.35 6.48 9.07
CA HIS A 255 18.98 7.30 10.12
C HIS A 255 18.42 8.70 10.17
N ASP A 256 18.11 9.28 9.02
CA ASP A 256 17.62 10.66 8.91
C ASP A 256 16.08 10.67 8.75
N LYS A 257 15.40 11.31 9.72
CA LYS A 257 13.95 11.48 9.66
C LYS A 257 13.50 12.48 8.60
N SER A 258 14.40 13.30 8.05
CA SER A 258 14.10 14.18 6.91
C SER A 258 13.82 13.40 5.62
N GLU A 259 14.22 12.11 5.56
CA GLU A 259 13.88 11.20 4.47
C GLU A 259 12.43 10.66 4.56
N PHE A 260 11.67 11.00 5.63
CA PHE A 260 10.27 10.59 5.79
C PHE A 260 9.34 11.64 5.17
N PHE A 261 8.32 11.14 4.52
CA PHE A 261 7.19 11.94 4.03
C PHE A 261 6.03 11.95 5.05
#